data_9b11890334ccedfa02bb9118a3baf9a1
#
_entry.id   9b11890334ccedfa02bb9118a3baf9a1
#
_cell.length_a   1.000
_cell.length_b   1.000
_cell.length_c   1.000
_cell.angle_alpha   90.00
_cell.angle_beta   90.00
_cell.angle_gamma   90.00
#
_symmetry.space_group_name_H-M   'P 1'
#
loop_
_entity.id
_entity.type
_entity.pdbx_description
1 polymer ?
#
loop_
_entity_poly.entity_id
_entity_poly.type
_entity_poly.pdbx_seq_one_letter_code
_entity_poly.pdbx_strand_id
1 'polypeptide(L)'
;MQIQIKNIVLTALFGLMLTGCASTANNDPLEGFNRGVYKFNDVADKAVIKPVAGAYKAVLPSPVRSGVNNFFDNLGTFVSVINDLLQFKFDKAVEGAGRFVINSTFGVAGLVDVASMDGIEKRKEDFGQTLGHWGVGSGPYLVLPFLGPSSIRDATGLAVDTLAFDPVVYVDDPATRNSAVALRMLDRRAQLLPGSDLLDEAALDPYAFMRDAYMQRRHHQIHDGNPPALDDEYDFD
;
A
#
# COMPACT_ATOMS: atom_id res chain seq x y z
N MET A 1 -30.89 13.47 18.72
CA MET A 1 -31.13 12.04 18.43
C MET A 1 -30.04 11.43 17.52
N GLN A 2 -29.55 12.13 16.49
CA GLN A 2 -28.49 11.62 15.59
C GLN A 2 -27.10 11.45 16.26
N ILE A 3 -26.74 12.25 17.25
CA ILE A 3 -25.44 12.17 17.95
C ILE A 3 -25.38 10.93 18.86
N GLN A 4 -26.49 10.56 19.48
CA GLN A 4 -26.58 9.37 20.33
C GLN A 4 -26.40 8.07 19.51
N ILE A 5 -26.95 8.01 18.32
CA ILE A 5 -26.85 6.83 17.44
C ILE A 5 -25.41 6.65 16.94
N LYS A 6 -24.69 7.72 16.57
CA LYS A 6 -23.27 7.67 16.19
C LYS A 6 -22.39 7.14 17.32
N ASN A 7 -22.62 7.59 18.55
CA ASN A 7 -21.84 7.14 19.70
C ASN A 7 -22.14 5.66 20.04
N ILE A 8 -23.38 5.21 19.92
CA ILE A 8 -23.75 3.81 20.16
C ILE A 8 -23.14 2.90 19.10
N VAL A 9 -23.15 3.30 17.83
CA VAL A 9 -22.54 2.53 16.74
C VAL A 9 -21.01 2.48 16.91
N LEU A 10 -20.39 3.58 17.30
CA LEU A 10 -18.94 3.64 17.54
C LEU A 10 -18.53 2.76 18.74
N THR A 11 -19.31 2.77 19.81
CA THR A 11 -19.08 1.94 21.02
C THR A 11 -19.34 0.46 20.73
N ALA A 12 -20.35 0.12 19.93
CA ALA A 12 -20.63 -1.24 19.50
C ALA A 12 -19.54 -1.78 18.55
N LEU A 13 -19.01 -0.96 17.64
CA LEU A 13 -17.86 -1.34 16.80
C LEU A 13 -16.59 -1.58 17.64
N PHE A 14 -16.36 -0.75 18.67
CA PHE A 14 -15.22 -0.90 19.58
C PHE A 14 -15.35 -2.13 20.48
N GLY A 15 -16.57 -2.47 20.90
CA GLY A 15 -16.87 -3.65 21.73
C GLY A 15 -16.72 -4.98 20.97
N LEU A 16 -16.98 -5.01 19.68
CA LEU A 16 -16.79 -6.20 18.82
C LEU A 16 -15.31 -6.54 18.54
N MET A 17 -14.40 -5.59 18.75
CA MET A 17 -12.95 -5.80 18.58
C MET A 17 -12.30 -6.55 19.78
N LEU A 18 -12.99 -6.72 20.91
CA LEU A 18 -12.41 -7.27 22.14
C LEU A 18 -12.71 -8.77 22.38
N THR A 19 -13.46 -9.44 21.53
CA THR A 19 -13.82 -10.86 21.72
C THR A 19 -13.08 -11.84 20.82
N GLY A 20 -11.95 -11.45 20.24
CA GLY A 20 -11.07 -12.37 19.53
C GLY A 20 -10.25 -13.20 20.50
N CYS A 21 -10.72 -14.41 20.87
CA CYS A 21 -9.83 -15.40 21.49
C CYS A 21 -8.68 -15.67 20.51
N ALA A 22 -7.48 -15.18 20.86
CA ALA A 22 -6.25 -15.50 20.16
C ALA A 22 -5.99 -17.00 20.32
N SER A 23 -6.24 -17.77 19.26
CA SER A 23 -5.65 -19.09 19.15
C SER A 23 -4.19 -18.87 18.74
N THR A 24 -3.25 -19.25 19.58
CA THR A 24 -1.81 -19.05 19.48
C THR A 24 -1.14 -19.82 18.34
N ALA A 25 -1.89 -20.47 17.45
CA ALA A 25 -1.34 -21.28 16.36
C ALA A 25 -1.31 -20.57 14.99
N ASN A 26 -1.95 -19.40 14.84
CA ASN A 26 -1.94 -18.62 13.59
C ASN A 26 -1.85 -17.13 13.90
N ASN A 27 -0.85 -16.44 13.37
CA ASN A 27 -0.67 -14.98 13.45
C ASN A 27 -1.79 -14.18 12.74
N ASP A 28 -2.95 -14.77 12.47
CA ASP A 28 -4.08 -14.17 11.77
C ASP A 28 -5.41 -14.42 12.51
N PRO A 29 -5.70 -13.66 13.56
CA PRO A 29 -6.95 -13.80 14.32
C PRO A 29 -8.21 -13.48 13.51
N LEU A 30 -8.06 -12.82 12.34
CA LEU A 30 -9.14 -12.44 11.43
C LEU A 30 -9.18 -13.30 10.16
N GLU A 31 -8.52 -14.46 10.13
CA GLU A 31 -8.36 -15.28 8.93
C GLU A 31 -9.68 -15.56 8.19
N GLY A 32 -10.76 -15.91 8.89
CA GLY A 32 -12.05 -16.19 8.27
C GLY A 32 -12.61 -14.97 7.52
N PHE A 33 -12.54 -13.79 8.13
CA PHE A 33 -12.94 -12.52 7.51
C PHE A 33 -12.00 -12.19 6.33
N ASN A 34 -10.70 -12.26 6.54
CA ASN A 34 -9.68 -11.94 5.55
C ASN A 34 -9.78 -12.83 4.31
N ARG A 35 -10.02 -14.13 4.48
CA ARG A 35 -10.25 -15.06 3.35
C ARG A 35 -11.52 -14.72 2.58
N GLY A 36 -12.58 -14.26 3.27
CA GLY A 36 -13.80 -13.77 2.62
C GLY A 36 -13.55 -12.54 1.74
N VAL A 37 -12.85 -11.54 2.27
CA VAL A 37 -12.48 -10.33 1.53
C VAL A 37 -11.48 -10.63 0.41
N TYR A 38 -10.52 -11.53 0.66
CA TYR A 38 -9.59 -12.00 -0.37
C TYR A 38 -10.34 -12.61 -1.57
N LYS A 39 -11.28 -13.52 -1.29
CA LYS A 39 -12.11 -14.14 -2.34
C LYS A 39 -12.96 -13.12 -3.09
N PHE A 40 -13.52 -12.13 -2.39
CA PHE A 40 -14.22 -11.02 -3.03
C PHE A 40 -13.29 -10.24 -3.97
N ASN A 41 -12.10 -9.87 -3.49
CA ASN A 41 -11.10 -9.16 -4.29
C ASN A 41 -10.68 -9.98 -5.51
N ASP A 42 -10.43 -11.28 -5.36
CA ASP A 42 -10.03 -12.18 -6.43
C ASP A 42 -11.12 -12.28 -7.52
N VAL A 43 -12.38 -12.43 -7.12
CA VAL A 43 -13.51 -12.46 -8.06
C VAL A 43 -13.66 -11.11 -8.77
N ALA A 44 -13.60 -10.00 -8.04
CA ALA A 44 -13.70 -8.66 -8.62
C ALA A 44 -12.54 -8.36 -9.58
N ASP A 45 -11.33 -8.79 -9.21
CA ASP A 45 -10.16 -8.65 -10.07
C ASP A 45 -10.31 -9.47 -11.36
N LYS A 46 -10.58 -10.75 -11.26
CA LYS A 46 -10.72 -11.65 -12.41
C LYS A 46 -11.86 -11.25 -13.35
N ALA A 47 -12.99 -10.78 -12.77
CA ALA A 47 -14.16 -10.42 -13.56
C ALA A 47 -14.05 -9.04 -14.23
N VAL A 48 -13.40 -8.07 -13.60
CA VAL A 48 -13.43 -6.67 -14.05
C VAL A 48 -12.03 -6.06 -14.15
N ILE A 49 -11.25 -6.04 -13.04
CA ILE A 49 -10.04 -5.24 -12.99
C ILE A 49 -8.95 -5.80 -13.90
N LYS A 50 -8.72 -7.11 -13.86
CA LYS A 50 -7.72 -7.81 -14.69
C LYS A 50 -8.00 -7.67 -16.20
N PRO A 51 -9.24 -7.87 -16.72
CA PRO A 51 -9.57 -7.60 -18.12
C PRO A 51 -9.35 -6.15 -18.54
N VAL A 52 -9.77 -5.18 -17.70
CA VAL A 52 -9.59 -3.75 -17.99
C VAL A 52 -8.10 -3.37 -17.96
N ALA A 53 -7.32 -3.90 -17.02
CA ALA A 53 -5.87 -3.70 -16.98
C ALA A 53 -5.15 -4.34 -18.18
N GLY A 54 -5.64 -5.48 -18.65
CA GLY A 54 -5.17 -6.12 -19.89
C GLY A 54 -5.44 -5.26 -21.13
N ALA A 55 -6.65 -4.72 -21.25
CA ALA A 55 -7.01 -3.79 -22.33
C ALA A 55 -6.17 -2.49 -22.26
N TYR A 56 -6.00 -1.91 -21.08
CA TYR A 56 -5.11 -0.76 -20.86
C TYR A 56 -3.68 -1.05 -21.37
N LYS A 57 -3.14 -2.21 -21.03
CA LYS A 57 -1.80 -2.64 -21.46
C LYS A 57 -1.72 -2.91 -22.97
N ALA A 58 -2.78 -3.39 -23.58
CA ALA A 58 -2.82 -3.68 -25.01
C ALA A 58 -2.97 -2.41 -25.87
N VAL A 59 -3.77 -1.44 -25.41
CA VAL A 59 -4.07 -0.20 -26.15
C VAL A 59 -2.96 0.84 -26.00
N LEU A 60 -2.39 1.00 -24.79
CA LEU A 60 -1.39 2.03 -24.56
C LEU A 60 0.04 1.53 -24.80
N PRO A 61 0.83 2.22 -25.62
CA PRO A 61 2.25 1.93 -25.80
C PRO A 61 3.03 2.01 -24.49
N SER A 62 4.09 1.22 -24.35
CA SER A 62 4.90 1.18 -23.12
C SER A 62 5.41 2.56 -22.65
N PRO A 63 5.86 3.49 -23.52
CA PRO A 63 6.31 4.79 -23.07
C PRO A 63 5.19 5.62 -22.40
N VAL A 64 3.96 5.52 -22.90
CA VAL A 64 2.80 6.22 -22.31
C VAL A 64 2.49 5.66 -20.92
N ARG A 65 2.46 4.33 -20.78
CA ARG A 65 2.25 3.66 -19.48
C ARG A 65 3.36 3.99 -18.49
N SER A 66 4.63 4.00 -18.94
CA SER A 66 5.74 4.43 -18.12
C SER A 66 5.58 5.88 -17.65
N GLY A 67 5.11 6.78 -18.52
CA GLY A 67 4.81 8.16 -18.15
C GLY A 67 3.72 8.26 -17.09
N VAL A 68 2.61 7.53 -17.25
CA VAL A 68 1.53 7.48 -16.24
C VAL A 68 2.07 6.97 -14.89
N ASN A 69 2.85 5.89 -14.91
CA ASN A 69 3.46 5.35 -13.71
C ASN A 69 4.40 6.35 -13.04
N ASN A 70 5.32 6.94 -13.80
CA ASN A 70 6.28 7.91 -13.28
C ASN A 70 5.58 9.12 -12.66
N PHE A 71 4.51 9.62 -13.30
CA PHE A 71 3.71 10.72 -12.76
C PHE A 71 3.14 10.40 -11.38
N PHE A 72 2.47 9.25 -11.22
CA PHE A 72 1.91 8.87 -9.93
C PHE A 72 2.99 8.51 -8.89
N ASP A 73 4.10 7.94 -9.32
CA ASP A 73 5.23 7.68 -8.44
C ASP A 73 5.90 8.99 -7.98
N ASN A 74 5.99 10.00 -8.85
CA ASN A 74 6.48 11.33 -8.47
C ASN A 74 5.57 11.99 -7.42
N LEU A 75 4.23 11.90 -7.57
CA LEU A 75 3.31 12.33 -6.52
C LEU A 75 3.50 11.53 -5.22
N GLY A 76 3.73 10.22 -5.32
CA GLY A 76 4.04 9.37 -4.19
C GLY A 76 5.36 9.73 -3.49
N THR A 77 6.35 10.25 -4.22
CA THR A 77 7.60 10.74 -3.64
C THR A 77 7.34 11.89 -2.65
N PHE A 78 6.38 12.76 -2.92
CA PHE A 78 5.98 13.82 -1.98
C PHE A 78 5.48 13.23 -0.65
N VAL A 79 4.65 12.19 -0.69
CA VAL A 79 4.17 11.46 0.51
C VAL A 79 5.36 10.82 1.25
N SER A 80 6.29 10.20 0.51
CA SER A 80 7.49 9.59 1.09
C SER A 80 8.37 10.61 1.81
N VAL A 81 8.59 11.80 1.23
CA VAL A 81 9.35 12.89 1.87
C VAL A 81 8.76 13.32 3.19
N ILE A 82 7.43 13.45 3.28
CA ILE A 82 6.74 13.78 4.53
C ILE A 82 7.01 12.69 5.57
N ASN A 83 6.90 11.43 5.19
CA ASN A 83 7.12 10.30 6.08
C ASN A 83 8.60 10.17 6.50
N ASP A 84 9.56 10.43 5.61
CA ASP A 84 10.98 10.51 5.95
C ASP A 84 11.24 11.60 7.03
N LEU A 85 10.62 12.78 6.87
CA LEU A 85 10.71 13.86 7.87
C LEU A 85 10.12 13.45 9.22
N LEU A 86 8.96 12.78 9.22
CA LEU A 86 8.31 12.27 10.43
C LEU A 86 9.12 11.17 11.12
N GLN A 87 9.95 10.45 10.37
CA GLN A 87 10.87 9.44 10.87
C GLN A 87 12.25 10.02 11.26
N PHE A 88 12.46 11.34 11.12
CA PHE A 88 13.73 12.03 11.32
C PHE A 88 14.86 11.58 10.39
N LYS A 89 14.53 11.02 9.23
CA LYS A 89 15.45 10.60 8.18
C LYS A 89 15.74 11.77 7.22
N PHE A 90 16.37 12.83 7.73
CA PHE A 90 16.53 14.10 7.00
C PHE A 90 17.36 13.98 5.72
N ASP A 91 18.36 13.12 5.69
CA ASP A 91 19.15 12.80 4.50
C ASP A 91 18.28 12.24 3.37
N LYS A 92 17.40 11.32 3.72
CA LYS A 92 16.47 10.68 2.81
C LYS A 92 15.36 11.63 2.35
N ALA A 93 14.87 12.46 3.26
CA ALA A 93 13.91 13.50 2.92
C ALA A 93 14.47 14.51 1.91
N VAL A 94 15.73 14.95 2.07
CA VAL A 94 16.39 15.85 1.14
C VAL A 94 16.62 15.18 -0.23
N GLU A 95 17.04 13.92 -0.25
CA GLU A 95 17.20 13.13 -1.47
C GLU A 95 15.87 12.97 -2.22
N GLY A 96 14.80 12.60 -1.50
CA GLY A 96 13.44 12.48 -2.04
C GLY A 96 12.89 13.82 -2.56
N ALA A 97 13.10 14.91 -1.81
CA ALA A 97 12.71 16.26 -2.25
C ALA A 97 13.45 16.68 -3.53
N GLY A 98 14.76 16.42 -3.59
CA GLY A 98 15.55 16.64 -4.81
C GLY A 98 15.02 15.86 -6.00
N ARG A 99 14.72 14.57 -5.79
CA ARG A 99 14.10 13.70 -6.79
C ARG A 99 12.76 14.25 -7.28
N PHE A 100 11.89 14.67 -6.36
CA PHE A 100 10.59 15.25 -6.70
C PHE A 100 10.75 16.52 -7.55
N VAL A 101 11.66 17.43 -7.18
CA VAL A 101 11.93 18.67 -7.92
C VAL A 101 12.50 18.38 -9.31
N ILE A 102 13.49 17.48 -9.41
CA ILE A 102 14.11 17.11 -10.69
C ILE A 102 13.07 16.53 -11.65
N ASN A 103 12.29 15.57 -11.19
CA ASN A 103 11.28 14.92 -12.02
C ASN A 103 10.11 15.86 -12.37
N SER A 104 9.74 16.77 -11.47
CA SER A 104 8.66 17.73 -11.75
C SER A 104 9.09 18.82 -12.73
N THR A 105 10.36 19.22 -12.72
CA THR A 105 10.89 20.29 -13.59
C THR A 105 11.44 19.74 -14.91
N PHE A 106 12.46 18.88 -14.85
CA PHE A 106 13.13 18.33 -16.02
C PHE A 106 12.40 17.08 -16.58
N GLY A 107 11.63 16.37 -15.73
CA GLY A 107 10.86 15.20 -16.11
C GLY A 107 9.45 15.50 -16.62
N VAL A 108 9.16 16.75 -17.05
CA VAL A 108 7.84 17.16 -17.59
C VAL A 108 6.72 16.79 -16.60
N ALA A 109 6.68 17.47 -15.45
CA ALA A 109 5.72 17.21 -14.36
C ALA A 109 5.75 15.76 -13.85
N GLY A 110 6.90 15.09 -13.91
CA GLY A 110 7.06 13.72 -13.41
C GLY A 110 6.73 12.62 -14.40
N LEU A 111 6.42 12.93 -15.67
CA LEU A 111 6.20 11.90 -16.70
C LEU A 111 7.48 11.14 -17.08
N VAL A 112 8.65 11.78 -16.93
CA VAL A 112 9.96 11.16 -17.14
C VAL A 112 10.71 11.12 -15.82
N ASP A 113 11.24 9.96 -15.47
CA ASP A 113 12.02 9.76 -14.24
C ASP A 113 13.51 10.10 -14.49
N VAL A 114 13.81 11.40 -14.56
CA VAL A 114 15.17 11.92 -14.80
C VAL A 114 16.06 11.62 -13.58
N ALA A 115 15.53 11.73 -12.37
CA ALA A 115 16.30 11.51 -11.16
C ALA A 115 16.88 10.08 -11.07
N SER A 116 16.16 9.06 -11.56
CA SER A 116 16.72 7.72 -11.66
C SER A 116 17.83 7.59 -12.70
N MET A 117 17.82 8.40 -13.75
CA MET A 117 18.91 8.43 -14.75
C MET A 117 20.20 9.01 -14.15
N ASP A 118 20.08 9.92 -13.16
CA ASP A 118 21.18 10.49 -12.40
C ASP A 118 21.59 9.64 -11.18
N GLY A 119 21.03 8.43 -11.03
CA GLY A 119 21.40 7.49 -9.96
C GLY A 119 20.73 7.77 -8.62
N ILE A 120 19.76 8.68 -8.53
CA ILE A 120 19.00 8.91 -7.31
C ILE A 120 17.96 7.79 -7.13
N GLU A 121 18.11 6.99 -6.08
CA GLU A 121 17.27 5.83 -5.84
C GLU A 121 15.81 6.19 -5.54
N LYS A 122 14.90 5.35 -6.06
CA LYS A 122 13.48 5.47 -5.79
C LYS A 122 13.12 4.74 -4.49
N ARG A 123 12.63 5.49 -3.52
CA ARG A 123 12.19 4.98 -2.24
C ARG A 123 10.71 5.24 -2.03
N LYS A 124 10.08 4.40 -1.23
CA LYS A 124 8.66 4.53 -0.87
C LYS A 124 8.52 4.39 0.63
N GLU A 125 8.21 5.51 1.26
CA GLU A 125 7.83 5.58 2.66
C GLU A 125 6.34 5.89 2.78
N ASP A 126 5.69 5.35 3.80
CA ASP A 126 4.29 5.58 4.11
C ASP A 126 4.09 5.73 5.63
N PHE A 127 2.94 6.25 6.03
CA PHE A 127 2.67 6.52 7.45
C PHE A 127 2.55 5.24 8.29
N GLY A 128 2.23 4.10 7.70
CA GLY A 128 2.30 2.80 8.37
C GLY A 128 3.73 2.42 8.73
N GLN A 129 4.71 2.73 7.86
CA GLN A 129 6.15 2.59 8.16
C GLN A 129 6.57 3.58 9.24
N THR A 130 6.13 4.82 9.18
CA THR A 130 6.37 5.85 10.21
C THR A 130 5.89 5.40 11.58
N LEU A 131 4.67 4.87 11.67
CA LEU A 131 4.15 4.30 12.91
C LEU A 131 4.99 3.09 13.38
N GLY A 132 5.41 2.21 12.46
CA GLY A 132 6.30 1.09 12.76
C GLY A 132 7.67 1.55 13.28
N HIS A 133 8.26 2.56 12.66
CA HIS A 133 9.51 3.19 13.09
C HIS A 133 9.40 3.78 14.51
N TRP A 134 8.23 4.30 14.87
CA TRP A 134 7.94 4.80 16.24
C TRP A 134 7.60 3.68 17.24
N GLY A 135 7.70 2.40 16.85
CA GLY A 135 7.48 1.25 17.71
C GLY A 135 6.03 0.79 17.81
N VAL A 136 5.13 1.32 16.97
CA VAL A 136 3.74 0.84 16.92
C VAL A 136 3.71 -0.53 16.23
N GLY A 137 3.25 -1.57 16.93
CA GLY A 137 3.08 -2.92 16.38
C GLY A 137 2.14 -2.94 15.19
N SER A 138 2.30 -3.92 14.30
CA SER A 138 1.44 -4.07 13.10
C SER A 138 -0.04 -4.30 13.46
N GLY A 139 -0.31 -4.90 14.62
CA GLY A 139 -1.62 -5.42 14.95
C GLY A 139 -2.01 -6.58 14.03
N PRO A 140 -3.27 -7.05 14.11
CA PRO A 140 -3.80 -8.10 13.25
C PRO A 140 -3.62 -7.81 11.76
N TYR A 141 -3.32 -8.88 11.00
CA TYR A 141 -3.37 -8.83 9.55
C TYR A 141 -4.79 -8.55 9.06
N LEU A 142 -4.93 -7.77 8.01
CA LEU A 142 -6.20 -7.35 7.44
C LEU A 142 -6.13 -7.34 5.92
N VAL A 143 -7.15 -7.89 5.26
CA VAL A 143 -7.33 -7.72 3.82
C VAL A 143 -8.35 -6.62 3.57
N LEU A 144 -7.94 -5.57 2.86
CA LEU A 144 -8.82 -4.45 2.51
C LEU A 144 -9.55 -4.72 1.18
N PRO A 145 -10.85 -4.41 1.09
CA PRO A 145 -11.56 -4.49 -0.19
C PRO A 145 -10.87 -3.66 -1.26
N PHE A 146 -10.63 -4.24 -2.42
CA PHE A 146 -9.94 -3.68 -3.60
C PHE A 146 -8.46 -3.26 -3.39
N LEU A 147 -8.01 -3.05 -2.15
CA LEU A 147 -6.65 -2.57 -1.84
C LEU A 147 -5.68 -3.71 -1.49
N GLY A 148 -6.22 -4.88 -1.11
CA GLY A 148 -5.42 -6.08 -0.83
C GLY A 148 -4.85 -6.14 0.58
N PRO A 149 -3.66 -6.78 0.76
CA PRO A 149 -3.08 -7.06 2.06
C PRO A 149 -2.68 -5.80 2.83
N SER A 150 -2.95 -5.80 4.12
CA SER A 150 -2.66 -4.72 5.06
C SER A 150 -2.52 -5.26 6.49
N SER A 151 -2.35 -4.38 7.46
CA SER A 151 -2.50 -4.60 8.89
C SER A 151 -3.35 -3.47 9.47
N ILE A 152 -3.76 -3.56 10.74
CA ILE A 152 -4.48 -2.45 11.39
C ILE A 152 -3.65 -1.17 11.38
N ARG A 153 -2.35 -1.25 11.72
CA ARG A 153 -1.43 -0.11 11.64
C ARG A 153 -1.33 0.46 10.23
N ASP A 154 -1.11 -0.42 9.25
CA ASP A 154 -0.85 0.01 7.88
C ASP A 154 -2.12 0.51 7.18
N ALA A 155 -3.30 -0.01 7.52
CA ALA A 155 -4.59 0.52 7.08
C ALA A 155 -4.85 1.94 7.64
N THR A 156 -4.47 2.16 8.92
CA THR A 156 -4.52 3.50 9.52
C THR A 156 -3.53 4.44 8.83
N GLY A 157 -2.30 3.96 8.56
CA GLY A 157 -1.29 4.71 7.80
C GLY A 157 -1.77 5.10 6.42
N LEU A 158 -2.34 4.15 5.69
CA LEU A 158 -2.91 4.40 4.36
C LEU A 158 -4.02 5.46 4.39
N ALA A 159 -4.87 5.45 5.41
CA ALA A 159 -5.91 6.47 5.56
C ALA A 159 -5.30 7.86 5.79
N VAL A 160 -4.26 7.99 6.62
CA VAL A 160 -3.56 9.26 6.86
C VAL A 160 -2.87 9.73 5.57
N ASP A 161 -2.08 8.88 4.93
CA ASP A 161 -1.39 9.23 3.68
C ASP A 161 -2.38 9.70 2.61
N THR A 162 -3.50 8.96 2.45
CA THR A 162 -4.51 9.28 1.44
C THR A 162 -5.25 10.57 1.75
N LEU A 163 -5.64 10.82 3.00
CA LEU A 163 -6.53 11.95 3.35
C LEU A 163 -5.76 13.23 3.67
N ALA A 164 -4.50 13.11 4.13
CA ALA A 164 -3.72 14.25 4.57
C ALA A 164 -2.52 14.59 3.67
N PHE A 165 -1.93 13.61 2.99
CA PHE A 165 -0.65 13.81 2.30
C PHE A 165 -0.71 13.59 0.79
N ASP A 166 -1.69 12.83 0.27
CA ASP A 166 -1.79 12.58 -1.17
C ASP A 166 -2.30 13.81 -1.94
N PRO A 167 -1.49 14.42 -2.83
CA PRO A 167 -1.93 15.60 -3.58
C PRO A 167 -3.18 15.40 -4.41
N VAL A 168 -3.50 14.16 -4.81
CA VAL A 168 -4.66 13.86 -5.65
C VAL A 168 -5.97 14.15 -4.94
N VAL A 169 -6.05 14.00 -3.61
CA VAL A 169 -7.31 14.25 -2.87
C VAL A 169 -7.68 15.72 -2.82
N TYR A 170 -6.73 16.62 -3.04
CA TYR A 170 -6.93 18.07 -3.06
C TYR A 170 -7.36 18.62 -4.43
N VAL A 171 -7.56 17.75 -5.41
CA VAL A 171 -8.16 18.16 -6.69
C VAL A 171 -9.64 18.48 -6.47
N ASP A 172 -10.05 19.72 -6.71
CA ASP A 172 -11.40 20.22 -6.42
C ASP A 172 -12.47 19.51 -7.24
N ASP A 173 -12.21 19.28 -8.53
CA ASP A 173 -13.17 18.61 -9.41
C ASP A 173 -13.25 17.10 -9.09
N PRO A 174 -14.42 16.61 -8.61
CA PRO A 174 -14.58 15.21 -8.25
C PRO A 174 -14.39 14.25 -9.43
N ALA A 175 -14.74 14.65 -10.66
CA ALA A 175 -14.59 13.79 -11.83
C ALA A 175 -13.11 13.59 -12.15
N THR A 176 -12.31 14.64 -12.15
CA THR A 176 -10.86 14.59 -12.36
C THR A 176 -10.18 13.79 -11.25
N ARG A 177 -10.50 14.07 -9.98
CA ARG A 177 -9.95 13.35 -8.83
C ARG A 177 -10.22 11.85 -8.90
N ASN A 178 -11.48 11.47 -9.10
CA ASN A 178 -11.88 10.07 -9.14
C ASN A 178 -11.26 9.34 -10.35
N SER A 179 -11.17 10.02 -11.50
CA SER A 179 -10.50 9.49 -12.69
C SER A 179 -9.00 9.27 -12.47
N ALA A 180 -8.32 10.19 -11.79
CA ALA A 180 -6.91 10.05 -11.43
C ALA A 180 -6.68 8.86 -10.48
N VAL A 181 -7.53 8.70 -9.45
CA VAL A 181 -7.47 7.55 -8.54
C VAL A 181 -7.70 6.24 -9.29
N ALA A 182 -8.73 6.18 -10.14
CA ALA A 182 -9.04 5.00 -10.94
C ALA A 182 -7.89 4.65 -11.90
N LEU A 183 -7.31 5.65 -12.58
CA LEU A 183 -6.18 5.46 -13.48
C LEU A 183 -4.94 4.95 -12.72
N ARG A 184 -4.62 5.52 -11.55
CA ARG A 184 -3.52 5.05 -10.69
C ARG A 184 -3.70 3.58 -10.29
N MET A 185 -4.91 3.19 -9.87
CA MET A 185 -5.21 1.80 -9.50
C MET A 185 -5.07 0.85 -10.70
N LEU A 186 -5.60 1.27 -11.85
CA LEU A 186 -5.55 0.50 -13.09
C LEU A 186 -4.11 0.30 -13.58
N ASP A 187 -3.31 1.38 -13.62
CA ASP A 187 -1.90 1.33 -14.01
C ASP A 187 -1.10 0.43 -13.08
N ARG A 188 -1.29 0.58 -11.75
CA ARG A 188 -0.66 -0.30 -10.76
C ARG A 188 -1.02 -1.77 -10.98
N ARG A 189 -2.30 -2.07 -11.26
CA ARG A 189 -2.72 -3.45 -11.53
C ARG A 189 -2.12 -3.97 -12.84
N ALA A 190 -2.05 -3.15 -13.87
CA ALA A 190 -1.45 -3.53 -15.15
C ALA A 190 0.03 -3.91 -15.04
N GLN A 191 0.77 -3.26 -14.13
CA GLN A 191 2.16 -3.60 -13.84
C GLN A 191 2.31 -4.93 -13.09
N LEU A 192 1.33 -5.30 -12.25
CA LEU A 192 1.35 -6.52 -11.46
C LEU A 192 0.87 -7.76 -12.23
N LEU A 193 0.27 -7.61 -13.42
CA LEU A 193 -0.27 -8.74 -14.20
C LEU A 193 0.73 -9.88 -14.39
N PRO A 194 2.00 -9.65 -14.82
CA PRO A 194 2.92 -10.77 -15.07
C PRO A 194 3.25 -11.58 -13.81
N GLY A 195 3.37 -10.88 -12.65
CA GLY A 195 3.67 -11.53 -11.38
C GLY A 195 2.47 -12.26 -10.78
N SER A 196 1.26 -11.72 -10.93
CA SER A 196 0.06 -12.36 -10.38
C SER A 196 -0.29 -13.66 -11.11
N ASP A 197 -0.04 -13.76 -12.42
CA ASP A 197 -0.29 -14.98 -13.18
C ASP A 197 0.62 -16.12 -12.70
N LEU A 198 1.89 -15.81 -12.41
CA LEU A 198 2.84 -16.77 -11.83
C LEU A 198 2.45 -17.23 -10.43
N LEU A 199 1.92 -16.33 -9.62
CA LEU A 199 1.45 -16.65 -8.26
C LEU A 199 0.23 -17.56 -8.28
N ASP A 200 -0.74 -17.29 -9.14
CA ASP A 200 -1.95 -18.10 -9.29
C ASP A 200 -1.61 -19.55 -9.69
N GLU A 201 -0.52 -19.76 -10.44
CA GLU A 201 -0.08 -21.09 -10.87
C GLU A 201 0.78 -21.82 -9.81
N ALA A 202 1.56 -21.09 -9.00
CA ALA A 202 2.58 -21.69 -8.15
C ALA A 202 2.13 -21.90 -6.70
N ALA A 203 1.17 -21.14 -6.18
CA ALA A 203 0.81 -21.15 -4.78
C ALA A 203 -0.26 -22.19 -4.46
N LEU A 204 0.02 -23.11 -3.52
CA LEU A 204 -0.96 -24.07 -2.99
C LEU A 204 -2.09 -23.37 -2.22
N ASP A 205 -1.74 -22.35 -1.42
CA ASP A 205 -2.67 -21.44 -0.75
C ASP A 205 -2.27 -19.98 -1.06
N PRO A 206 -2.87 -19.37 -2.09
CA PRO A 206 -2.53 -18.00 -2.50
C PRO A 206 -2.79 -16.96 -1.40
N TYR A 207 -3.79 -17.19 -0.55
CA TYR A 207 -4.07 -16.30 0.58
C TYR A 207 -2.93 -16.30 1.60
N ALA A 208 -2.52 -17.49 2.07
CA ALA A 208 -1.44 -17.63 3.04
C ALA A 208 -0.12 -17.07 2.47
N PHE A 209 0.19 -17.39 1.23
CA PHE A 209 1.36 -16.86 0.54
C PHE A 209 1.36 -15.32 0.49
N MET A 210 0.22 -14.71 0.10
CA MET A 210 0.09 -13.25 0.04
C MET A 210 0.25 -12.60 1.42
N ARG A 211 -0.33 -13.20 2.47
CA ARG A 211 -0.20 -12.74 3.85
C ARG A 211 1.27 -12.72 4.28
N ASP A 212 1.94 -13.86 4.12
CA ASP A 212 3.31 -14.05 4.61
C ASP A 212 4.30 -13.16 3.83
N ALA A 213 4.16 -13.09 2.51
CA ALA A 213 4.94 -12.17 1.67
C ALA A 213 4.72 -10.69 2.04
N TYR A 214 3.48 -10.31 2.37
CA TYR A 214 3.17 -8.97 2.84
C TYR A 214 3.86 -8.66 4.16
N MET A 215 3.72 -9.53 5.15
CA MET A 215 4.28 -9.34 6.49
C MET A 215 5.81 -9.27 6.45
N GLN A 216 6.46 -10.17 5.72
CA GLN A 216 7.92 -10.14 5.52
C GLN A 216 8.39 -8.84 4.86
N ARG A 217 7.73 -8.43 3.77
CA ARG A 217 8.06 -7.19 3.08
C ARG A 217 7.89 -5.98 4.01
N ARG A 218 6.80 -5.91 4.79
CA ARG A 218 6.56 -4.79 5.72
C ARG A 218 7.62 -4.76 6.83
N HIS A 219 7.98 -5.89 7.39
CA HIS A 219 9.05 -5.98 8.37
C HIS A 219 10.38 -5.44 7.80
N HIS A 220 10.70 -5.83 6.57
CA HIS A 220 11.90 -5.34 5.88
C HIS A 220 11.85 -3.83 5.61
N GLN A 221 10.70 -3.30 5.19
CA GLN A 221 10.52 -1.87 4.90
C GLN A 221 10.67 -0.99 6.15
N ILE A 222 10.08 -1.37 7.29
CA ILE A 222 10.16 -0.61 8.54
C ILE A 222 11.60 -0.47 9.05
N HIS A 223 12.45 -1.45 8.74
CA HIS A 223 13.85 -1.48 9.13
C HIS A 223 14.81 -1.04 8.01
N ASP A 224 14.32 -0.31 7.00
CA ASP A 224 15.13 0.22 5.89
C ASP A 224 15.99 -0.84 5.18
N GLY A 225 15.49 -2.07 5.07
CA GLY A 225 16.20 -3.16 4.44
C GLY A 225 17.13 -3.96 5.38
N ASN A 226 17.28 -3.57 6.64
CA ASN A 226 18.11 -4.21 7.66
C ASN A 226 17.26 -4.67 8.87
N PRO A 227 16.31 -5.59 8.69
CA PRO A 227 15.55 -6.11 9.82
C PRO A 227 16.47 -6.81 10.81
N PRO A 228 16.25 -6.66 12.14
CA PRO A 228 16.92 -7.50 13.12
C PRO A 228 16.68 -8.98 12.78
N ALA A 229 17.68 -9.84 13.02
CA ALA A 229 17.45 -11.27 12.92
C ALA A 229 16.21 -11.61 13.75
N LEU A 230 15.32 -12.40 13.19
CA LEU A 230 14.24 -12.99 13.99
C LEU A 230 14.98 -13.84 15.04
N ASP A 231 14.91 -13.41 16.30
CA ASP A 231 15.41 -14.24 17.39
C ASP A 231 14.69 -15.59 17.24
N ASP A 232 15.44 -16.65 17.01
CA ASP A 232 14.95 -18.04 16.92
C ASP A 232 14.47 -18.50 18.33
N GLU A 233 13.59 -17.70 18.95
CA GLU A 233 12.90 -18.04 20.20
C GLU A 233 11.69 -18.96 19.92
N TYR A 234 11.91 -19.95 19.06
CA TYR A 234 11.10 -21.17 19.03
C TYR A 234 11.98 -22.31 19.54
N ASP A 235 12.21 -22.33 20.86
CA ASP A 235 12.57 -23.57 21.53
C ASP A 235 11.44 -24.58 21.26
N PHE A 236 11.76 -25.57 20.46
CA PHE A 236 10.96 -26.78 20.31
C PHE A 236 11.27 -27.66 21.53
N ASP A 237 10.57 -27.46 22.63
CA ASP A 237 10.44 -28.45 23.68
C ASP A 237 9.20 -29.34 23.43
#